data_49f91d69aed4a2c5e7cc75c25487d112
#
_entry.id   49f91d69aed4a2c5e7cc75c25487d112
#
_cell.length_a   1.000
_cell.length_b   1.000
_cell.length_c   1.000
_cell.angle_alpha   90.00
_cell.angle_beta   90.00
_cell.angle_gamma   90.00
#
_symmetry.space_group_name_H-M   'P 1'
#
loop_
_entity.id
_entity.type
_entity.pdbx_description
1 polymer ?
#
loop_
_entity_poly.entity_id
_entity_poly.type
_entity_poly.pdbx_seq_one_letter_code
_entity_poly.pdbx_strand_id
1 'polypeptide(L)'
;GEMYEVLDLTGTEIKTLQTEYIDKGMPVILWACINMREPITGPQWKLKDSGEVFTWISNEHCMLLVGYDEEGYYFNDPYENNGVIRYPKELVEDRYKAQHMQAVAVKKK
;
A
#
# COMPACT_ATOMS: atom_id res chain seq x y z
N GLY A 1 -17.84 -3.52 -9.86
CA GLY A 1 -19.22 -3.20 -10.18
C GLY A 1 -19.36 -2.48 -11.51
N GLU A 2 -20.56 -2.34 -11.96
CA GLU A 2 -20.85 -1.72 -13.27
C GLU A 2 -20.41 -0.26 -13.34
N MET A 3 -20.42 0.45 -12.22
CA MET A 3 -20.11 1.88 -12.15
C MET A 3 -18.66 2.17 -11.78
N TYR A 4 -17.89 1.17 -11.47
CA TYR A 4 -16.50 1.32 -11.03
C TYR A 4 -15.59 0.34 -11.73
N GLU A 5 -14.36 0.76 -11.91
CA GLU A 5 -13.31 -0.08 -12.45
C GLU A 5 -12.22 -0.22 -11.39
N VAL A 6 -11.79 -1.45 -11.15
CA VAL A 6 -10.71 -1.75 -10.21
C VAL A 6 -9.39 -1.78 -10.97
N LEU A 7 -8.43 -0.99 -10.54
CA LEU A 7 -7.11 -0.91 -11.16
C LEU A 7 -6.09 -1.61 -10.25
N ASP A 8 -5.46 -2.66 -10.76
CA ASP A 8 -4.37 -3.33 -10.06
C ASP A 8 -3.08 -2.56 -10.34
N LEU A 9 -2.58 -1.89 -9.32
CA LEU A 9 -1.39 -1.04 -9.41
C LEU A 9 -0.17 -1.68 -8.76
N THR A 10 -0.24 -2.98 -8.47
CA THR A 10 0.85 -3.71 -7.84
C THR A 10 2.15 -3.58 -8.64
N GLY A 11 3.24 -3.25 -7.96
CA GLY A 11 4.52 -2.99 -8.59
C GLY A 11 4.78 -1.53 -8.93
N THR A 12 3.79 -0.66 -8.69
CA THR A 12 3.93 0.77 -8.98
C THR A 12 4.60 1.50 -7.83
N GLU A 13 5.61 2.30 -8.13
CA GLU A 13 6.27 3.13 -7.12
C GLU A 13 5.27 4.09 -6.47
N ILE A 14 5.41 4.31 -5.17
CA ILE A 14 4.46 5.15 -4.43
C ILE A 14 4.44 6.60 -4.94
N LYS A 15 5.57 7.10 -5.41
CA LYS A 15 5.64 8.44 -6.01
C LYS A 15 4.76 8.55 -7.26
N THR A 16 4.68 7.50 -8.06
CA THR A 16 3.81 7.43 -9.22
C THR A 16 2.34 7.37 -8.78
N LEU A 17 2.04 6.63 -7.71
CA LEU A 17 0.69 6.61 -7.15
C LEU A 17 0.26 8.02 -6.72
N GLN A 18 1.19 8.79 -6.14
CA GLN A 18 0.95 10.16 -5.74
C GLN A 18 0.56 11.04 -6.93
N THR A 19 1.37 11.04 -7.98
CA THR A 19 1.18 11.95 -9.11
C THR A 19 0.05 11.53 -10.04
N GLU A 20 -0.13 10.24 -10.27
CA GLU A 20 -1.11 9.73 -11.23
C GLU A 20 -2.50 9.50 -10.65
N TYR A 21 -2.60 9.36 -9.33
CA TYR A 21 -3.88 9.05 -8.68
C TYR A 21 -4.26 10.03 -7.59
N ILE A 22 -3.41 10.22 -6.59
CA ILE A 22 -3.74 11.09 -5.46
C ILE A 22 -3.93 12.55 -5.92
N ASP A 23 -3.03 13.06 -6.77
CA ASP A 23 -3.13 14.42 -7.32
C ASP A 23 -4.38 14.64 -8.15
N LYS A 24 -4.97 13.56 -8.65
CA LYS A 24 -6.21 13.60 -9.44
C LYS A 24 -7.46 13.33 -8.61
N GLY A 25 -7.31 13.31 -7.28
CA GLY A 25 -8.43 13.08 -6.39
C GLY A 25 -8.85 11.62 -6.26
N MET A 26 -8.00 10.69 -6.64
CA MET A 26 -8.30 9.25 -6.62
C MET A 26 -7.49 8.55 -5.54
N PRO A 27 -8.10 8.20 -4.39
CA PRO A 27 -7.40 7.50 -3.33
C PRO A 27 -6.93 6.11 -3.76
N VAL A 28 -5.86 5.63 -3.13
CA VAL A 28 -5.27 4.33 -3.45
C VAL A 28 -5.21 3.48 -2.18
N ILE A 29 -5.66 2.23 -2.28
CA ILE A 29 -5.50 1.24 -1.22
C ILE A 29 -4.12 0.61 -1.42
N LEU A 30 -3.27 0.66 -0.41
CA LEU A 30 -1.98 -0.01 -0.48
C LEU A 30 -1.72 -0.85 0.77
N TRP A 31 -0.81 -1.79 0.64
CA TRP A 31 -0.43 -2.70 1.72
C TRP A 31 0.89 -2.25 2.33
N ALA A 32 0.94 -2.24 3.65
CA ALA A 32 2.11 -1.91 4.43
C ALA A 32 2.10 -2.78 5.70
N CYS A 33 2.69 -2.32 6.78
CA CYS A 33 2.67 -3.03 8.05
C CYS A 33 1.80 -2.30 9.07
N ILE A 34 1.19 -3.03 9.98
CA ILE A 34 0.35 -2.45 11.04
C ILE A 34 1.14 -1.37 11.78
N ASN A 35 0.57 -0.16 11.86
CA ASN A 35 1.19 1.02 12.47
C ASN A 35 2.60 1.32 11.93
N MET A 36 2.87 0.94 10.66
CA MET A 36 4.18 1.09 10.01
C MET A 36 5.35 0.49 10.79
N ARG A 37 5.07 -0.56 11.57
CA ARG A 37 6.10 -1.26 12.33
C ARG A 37 7.02 -2.07 11.40
N GLU A 38 8.16 -2.52 11.92
CA GLU A 38 9.05 -3.38 11.17
C GLU A 38 8.32 -4.61 10.63
N PRO A 39 8.62 -5.02 9.39
CA PRO A 39 8.02 -6.24 8.86
C PRO A 39 8.39 -7.47 9.70
N ILE A 40 7.39 -8.30 9.97
CA ILE A 40 7.61 -9.56 10.70
C ILE A 40 7.62 -10.68 9.67
N THR A 41 8.78 -11.28 9.45
CA THR A 41 8.94 -12.36 8.48
C THR A 41 8.17 -13.59 8.98
N GLY A 42 7.24 -14.04 8.16
CA GLY A 42 6.46 -15.25 8.40
C GLY A 42 6.92 -16.41 7.54
N PRO A 43 6.02 -17.34 7.21
CA PRO A 43 6.36 -18.50 6.38
C PRO A 43 6.89 -18.09 5.01
N GLN A 44 7.75 -18.94 4.47
CA GLN A 44 8.26 -18.80 3.11
C GLN A 44 7.86 -20.02 2.30
N TRP A 45 7.62 -19.82 1.02
CA TRP A 45 7.41 -20.94 0.10
C TRP A 45 7.93 -20.57 -1.28
N LYS A 46 8.22 -21.61 -2.05
CA LYS A 46 8.74 -21.48 -3.40
C LYS A 46 7.60 -21.39 -4.39
N LEU A 47 7.62 -20.39 -5.24
CA LEU A 47 6.61 -20.24 -6.28
C LEU A 47 6.81 -21.31 -7.34
N LYS A 48 5.71 -21.96 -7.72
CA LYS A 48 5.71 -23.13 -8.59
C LYS A 48 6.27 -22.84 -10.00
N ASP A 49 5.88 -21.70 -10.55
CA ASP A 49 6.21 -21.37 -11.94
C ASP A 49 7.59 -20.73 -12.10
N SER A 50 7.94 -19.81 -11.21
CA SER A 50 9.20 -19.06 -11.30
C SER A 50 10.34 -19.66 -10.49
N GLY A 51 10.03 -20.48 -9.49
CA GLY A 51 11.02 -20.98 -8.54
C GLY A 51 11.48 -19.97 -7.53
N GLU A 52 10.93 -18.76 -7.55
CA GLU A 52 11.26 -17.72 -6.58
C GLU A 52 10.70 -18.06 -5.20
N VAL A 53 11.41 -17.62 -4.15
CA VAL A 53 10.94 -17.78 -2.78
C VAL A 53 10.04 -16.61 -2.43
N PHE A 54 8.81 -16.91 -2.05
CA PHE A 54 7.86 -15.91 -1.55
C PHE A 54 7.90 -15.91 -0.03
N THR A 55 8.07 -14.71 0.55
CA THR A 55 8.08 -14.53 2.01
C THR A 55 6.81 -13.81 2.43
N TRP A 56 6.04 -14.46 3.31
CA TRP A 56 4.84 -13.85 3.90
C TRP A 56 5.27 -12.89 5.01
N ILE A 57 4.73 -11.69 5.00
CA ILE A 57 4.94 -10.72 6.08
C ILE A 57 3.72 -10.75 6.98
N SER A 58 3.88 -11.28 8.18
CA SER A 58 2.74 -11.62 9.05
C SER A 58 1.99 -10.43 9.63
N ASN A 59 2.58 -9.25 9.64
CA ASN A 59 1.92 -8.02 10.10
C ASN A 59 1.45 -7.13 8.93
N GLU A 60 1.09 -7.74 7.81
CA GLU A 60 0.56 -6.98 6.68
C GLU A 60 -0.72 -6.24 7.06
N HIS A 61 -0.93 -5.10 6.44
CA HIS A 61 -2.09 -4.27 6.69
C HIS A 61 -2.35 -3.36 5.50
N CYS A 62 -3.61 -3.25 5.08
CA CYS A 62 -3.95 -2.33 4.00
C CYS A 62 -4.55 -1.04 4.56
N MET A 63 -4.26 0.07 3.89
CA MET A 63 -4.73 1.39 4.27
C MET A 63 -5.05 2.19 3.04
N LEU A 64 -5.89 3.21 3.21
CA LEU A 64 -6.26 4.09 2.12
C LEU A 64 -5.34 5.32 2.12
N LEU A 65 -4.50 5.43 1.09
CA LEU A 65 -3.66 6.61 0.87
C LEU A 65 -4.53 7.73 0.36
N VAL A 66 -4.63 8.83 1.09
CA VAL A 66 -5.55 9.93 0.76
C VAL A 66 -4.87 11.26 0.51
N GLY A 67 -3.61 11.42 0.85
CA GLY A 67 -2.90 12.67 0.63
C GLY A 67 -1.43 12.58 1.00
N TYR A 68 -0.75 13.71 0.87
CA TYR A 68 0.67 13.78 1.18
C TYR A 68 1.09 15.24 1.44
N ASP A 69 2.25 15.41 2.06
CA ASP A 69 2.95 16.68 2.10
C ASP A 69 4.42 16.45 1.69
N GLU A 70 5.30 17.40 1.92
CA GLU A 70 6.69 17.30 1.47
C GLU A 70 7.43 16.09 2.05
N GLU A 71 7.10 15.69 3.28
CA GLU A 71 7.84 14.65 4.00
C GLU A 71 7.00 13.47 4.45
N GLY A 72 5.70 13.48 4.20
CA GLY A 72 4.83 12.43 4.70
C GLY A 72 3.67 12.08 3.79
N TYR A 73 3.10 10.91 4.05
CA TYR A 73 1.86 10.46 3.43
C TYR A 73 0.77 10.35 4.47
N TYR A 74 -0.45 10.70 4.07
CA TYR A 74 -1.64 10.62 4.93
C TYR A 74 -2.48 9.44 4.54
N PHE A 75 -2.87 8.65 5.54
CA PHE A 75 -3.69 7.47 5.35
C PHE A 75 -4.95 7.55 6.20
N ASN A 76 -6.02 6.99 5.66
CA ASN A 76 -7.17 6.66 6.48
C ASN A 76 -7.01 5.20 6.88
N ASP A 77 -6.77 4.97 8.16
CA ASP A 77 -6.46 3.66 8.70
C ASP A 77 -7.51 3.27 9.74
N PRO A 78 -8.33 2.23 9.45
CA PRO A 78 -9.37 1.81 10.40
C PRO A 78 -8.84 1.00 11.60
N TYR A 79 -7.55 0.63 11.59
CA TYR A 79 -6.98 -0.19 12.66
C TYR A 79 -6.97 0.57 13.98
N GLU A 80 -7.56 -0.01 15.04
CA GLU A 80 -7.60 0.58 16.38
C GLU A 80 -8.07 2.05 16.40
N ASN A 81 -8.95 2.41 15.48
CA ASN A 81 -9.47 3.78 15.38
C ASN A 81 -8.39 4.84 15.07
N ASN A 82 -7.35 4.46 14.36
CA ASN A 82 -6.31 5.41 13.96
C ASN A 82 -6.85 6.60 13.17
N GLY A 83 -7.93 6.40 12.40
CA GLY A 83 -8.49 7.45 11.57
C GLY A 83 -7.50 7.92 10.52
N VAL A 84 -7.38 9.24 10.34
CA VAL A 84 -6.38 9.80 9.42
C VAL A 84 -5.06 9.97 10.18
N ILE A 85 -4.03 9.31 9.69
CA ILE A 85 -2.71 9.30 10.31
C ILE A 85 -1.64 9.60 9.27
N ARG A 86 -0.59 10.28 9.70
CA ARG A 86 0.54 10.66 8.84
C ARG A 86 1.78 9.85 9.22
N TYR A 87 2.48 9.36 8.18
CA TYR A 87 3.77 8.70 8.37
C TYR A 87 4.83 9.30 7.46
N PRO A 88 6.11 9.32 7.88
CA PRO A 88 7.21 9.81 7.03
C PRO A 88 7.30 9.01 5.72
N LYS A 89 7.61 9.69 4.62
CA LYS A 89 7.67 9.06 3.30
C LYS A 89 8.64 7.89 3.22
N GLU A 90 9.82 8.03 3.79
CA GLU A 90 10.82 6.95 3.77
C GLU A 90 10.32 5.69 4.46
N LEU A 91 9.64 5.86 5.58
CA LEU A 91 9.06 4.73 6.32
C LEU A 91 7.98 4.03 5.50
N VAL A 92 7.08 4.81 4.90
CA VAL A 92 6.00 4.26 4.06
C VAL A 92 6.57 3.50 2.88
N GLU A 93 7.55 4.08 2.19
CA GLU A 93 8.18 3.43 1.04
C GLU A 93 8.81 2.10 1.41
N ASP A 94 9.49 2.04 2.56
CA ASP A 94 10.10 0.80 3.05
C ASP A 94 9.05 -0.29 3.33
N ARG A 95 8.01 0.07 4.06
CA ARG A 95 6.95 -0.88 4.42
C ARG A 95 6.12 -1.33 3.20
N TYR A 96 5.90 -0.43 2.27
CA TYR A 96 5.23 -0.73 1.02
C TYR A 96 6.03 -1.75 0.19
N LYS A 97 7.33 -1.55 0.08
CA LYS A 97 8.22 -2.50 -0.61
C LYS A 97 8.24 -3.85 0.09
N ALA A 98 8.23 -3.86 1.42
CA ALA A 98 8.20 -5.10 2.19
C ALA A 98 6.93 -5.92 1.91
N GLN A 99 5.84 -5.27 1.52
CA GLN A 99 4.58 -5.91 1.15
C GLN A 99 4.44 -6.07 -0.36
N HIS A 100 5.56 -6.16 -1.07
CA HIS A 100 5.61 -6.42 -2.51
C HIS A 100 4.96 -5.34 -3.37
N MET A 101 4.89 -4.11 -2.87
CA MET A 101 4.33 -2.96 -3.57
C MET A 101 2.91 -3.22 -4.08
N GLN A 102 2.08 -3.83 -3.24
CA GLN A 102 0.69 -4.12 -3.58
C GLN A 102 -0.19 -2.88 -3.43
N ALA A 103 -0.87 -2.52 -4.49
CA ALA A 103 -1.74 -1.35 -4.49
C ALA A 103 -2.92 -1.53 -5.45
N VAL A 104 -4.05 -0.92 -5.10
CA VAL A 104 -5.29 -0.98 -5.88
C VAL A 104 -5.96 0.39 -5.84
N ALA A 105 -6.44 0.86 -6.99
CA ALA A 105 -7.29 2.03 -7.05
C ALA A 105 -8.66 1.65 -7.61
N VAL A 106 -9.68 2.42 -7.25
CA VAL A 106 -11.02 2.25 -7.78
C VAL A 106 -11.38 3.52 -8.53
N LYS A 107 -11.67 3.39 -9.80
CA LYS A 107 -11.99 4.51 -10.69
C LYS A 107 -13.46 4.44 -11.06
N LYS A 108 -14.14 5.58 -11.03
CA LYS A 108 -15.51 5.66 -11.51
C LYS A 108 -15.51 5.60 -13.06
N LYS A 109 -16.29 4.73 -13.58
CA LYS A 109 -16.46 4.62 -15.04
C LYS A 109 -17.20 5.80 -15.64
#